data_217f82b4d94f4517541907c5369c964d
#
_entry.id   217f82b4d94f4517541907c5369c964d
#
_cell.length_a   1.000
_cell.length_b   1.000
_cell.length_c   1.000
_cell.angle_alpha   90.00
_cell.angle_beta   90.00
_cell.angle_gamma   90.00
#
_symmetry.space_group_name_H-M   'P 1'
#
loop_
_entity.id
_entity.type
_entity.pdbx_description
1 polymer ?
#
loop_
_entity_poly.entity_id
_entity_poly.type
_entity_poly.pdbx_seq_one_letter_code
_entity_poly.pdbx_strand_id
1 'polypeptide(L)'
;VGDQLAADFYTEIAAFLDPGTRTLIVDSLDDAGHADFVVARVTQAIADDHRVAGRLALWGRRLMGEALSQAQRVAAERDSLAALLAGGVDRPGLDLAALTRMFSRLTEGHANRMHALGLSS
;
A
#
# COMPACT_ATOMS: atom_id res chain seq x y z
N VAL A 1 -1.77 -5.68 -7.17
CA VAL A 1 -2.35 -5.35 -5.85
C VAL A 1 -1.26 -5.29 -4.80
N GLY A 2 -0.47 -6.36 -4.63
CA GLY A 2 0.63 -6.38 -3.66
C GLY A 2 1.69 -5.31 -3.92
N ASP A 3 2.06 -5.11 -5.18
CA ASP A 3 3.02 -4.06 -5.58
C ASP A 3 2.53 -2.68 -5.20
N GLN A 4 1.24 -2.40 -5.35
CA GLN A 4 0.66 -1.11 -5.00
C GLN A 4 0.61 -0.89 -3.49
N LEU A 5 0.35 -1.93 -2.71
CA LEU A 5 0.43 -1.86 -1.25
C LEU A 5 1.84 -1.52 -0.78
N ALA A 6 2.85 -2.16 -1.38
CA ALA A 6 4.25 -1.85 -1.08
C ALA A 6 4.59 -0.41 -1.46
N ALA A 7 4.16 0.04 -2.63
CA ALA A 7 4.38 1.41 -3.08
C ALA A 7 3.72 2.42 -2.14
N ASP A 8 2.50 2.17 -1.70
CA ASP A 8 1.81 3.02 -0.73
C ASP A 8 2.56 3.08 0.60
N PHE A 9 3.06 1.93 1.07
CA PHE A 9 3.84 1.88 2.30
C PHE A 9 5.14 2.69 2.19
N TYR A 10 5.88 2.55 1.09
CA TYR A 10 7.08 3.34 0.86
C TYR A 10 6.77 4.83 0.73
N THR A 11 5.66 5.19 0.12
CA THR A 11 5.22 6.58 0.02
C THR A 11 4.93 7.17 1.40
N GLU A 12 4.26 6.43 2.27
CA GLU A 12 4.00 6.85 3.65
C GLU A 12 5.30 7.05 4.45
N ILE A 13 6.27 6.15 4.29
CA ILE A 13 7.58 6.25 4.94
C ILE A 13 8.38 7.43 4.38
N ALA A 14 8.31 7.67 3.09
CA ALA A 14 9.02 8.79 2.45
C ALA A 14 8.62 10.15 3.03
N ALA A 15 7.42 10.28 3.61
CA ALA A 15 6.98 11.49 4.28
C ALA A 15 7.89 11.92 5.45
N PHE A 16 8.68 11.00 6.02
CA PHE A 16 9.62 11.25 7.11
C PHE A 16 11.04 11.62 6.61
N LEU A 17 11.24 11.62 5.31
CA LEU A 17 12.54 11.93 4.68
C LEU A 17 12.58 13.38 4.23
N ASP A 18 13.79 13.86 3.90
CA ASP A 18 13.95 15.20 3.34
C ASP A 18 13.21 15.32 1.99
N PRO A 19 12.78 16.55 1.59
CA PRO A 19 11.96 16.73 0.39
C PRO A 19 12.59 16.19 -0.90
N GLY A 20 13.90 16.31 -1.07
CA GLY A 20 14.60 15.82 -2.25
C GLY A 20 14.57 14.30 -2.36
N THR A 21 14.85 13.61 -1.26
CA THR A 21 14.80 12.13 -1.20
C THR A 21 13.37 11.64 -1.34
N ARG A 22 12.41 12.31 -0.71
CA ARG A 22 10.98 12.00 -0.86
C ARG A 22 10.55 12.03 -2.32
N THR A 23 10.85 13.11 -3.04
CA THR A 23 10.50 13.26 -4.44
C THR A 23 11.13 12.15 -5.29
N LEU A 24 12.39 11.83 -5.06
CA LEU A 24 13.07 10.75 -5.76
C LEU A 24 12.37 9.40 -5.56
N ILE A 25 11.99 9.08 -4.33
CA ILE A 25 11.30 7.82 -4.02
C ILE A 25 9.92 7.79 -4.67
N VAL A 26 9.13 8.85 -4.51
CA VAL A 26 7.77 8.92 -5.08
C VAL A 26 7.80 8.81 -6.59
N ASP A 27 8.71 9.53 -7.25
CA ASP A 27 8.87 9.47 -8.71
C ASP A 27 9.29 8.07 -9.19
N SER A 28 10.15 7.38 -8.42
CA SER A 28 10.57 6.01 -8.75
C SER A 28 9.46 4.98 -8.63
N LEU A 29 8.44 5.27 -7.82
CA LEU A 29 7.27 4.40 -7.64
C LEU A 29 6.15 4.68 -8.64
N ASP A 30 6.26 5.78 -9.41
CA ASP A 30 5.27 6.13 -10.43
C ASP A 30 5.31 5.10 -11.57
N ASP A 31 4.14 4.51 -11.83
CA ASP A 31 3.97 3.42 -12.81
C ASP A 31 2.79 3.79 -13.73
N ALA A 32 3.01 4.80 -14.56
CA ALA A 32 1.99 5.35 -15.42
C ALA A 32 1.46 4.31 -16.43
N GLY A 33 0.18 4.03 -16.37
CA GLY A 33 -0.54 3.15 -17.29
C GLY A 33 -0.57 1.68 -16.90
N HIS A 34 0.32 1.19 -16.01
CA HIS A 34 0.29 -0.21 -15.59
C HIS A 34 -1.00 -0.56 -14.83
N ALA A 35 -1.40 0.30 -13.90
CA ALA A 35 -2.63 0.10 -13.13
C ALA A 35 -3.86 0.07 -14.04
N ASP A 36 -3.96 0.97 -15.01
CA ASP A 36 -5.06 1.00 -15.97
C ASP A 36 -5.12 -0.27 -16.83
N PHE A 37 -3.97 -0.75 -17.27
CA PHE A 37 -3.86 -2.00 -18.02
C PHE A 37 -4.37 -3.18 -17.18
N VAL A 38 -3.92 -3.31 -15.93
CA VAL A 38 -4.34 -4.37 -15.02
C VAL A 38 -5.86 -4.31 -14.77
N VAL A 39 -6.40 -3.13 -14.50
CA VAL A 39 -7.84 -2.93 -14.30
C VAL A 39 -8.62 -3.39 -15.53
N ALA A 40 -8.21 -2.99 -16.73
CA ALA A 40 -8.88 -3.38 -17.96
C ALA A 40 -8.86 -4.90 -18.17
N ARG A 41 -7.71 -5.53 -17.95
CA ARG A 41 -7.56 -6.99 -18.15
C ARG A 41 -8.33 -7.80 -17.11
N VAL A 42 -8.28 -7.41 -15.84
CA VAL A 42 -9.01 -8.11 -14.78
C VAL A 42 -10.52 -7.94 -14.95
N THR A 43 -10.98 -6.73 -15.26
CA THR A 43 -12.40 -6.46 -15.52
C THR A 43 -12.92 -7.33 -16.66
N GLN A 44 -12.15 -7.47 -17.74
CA GLN A 44 -12.49 -8.33 -18.87
C GLN A 44 -12.56 -9.80 -18.44
N ALA A 45 -11.60 -10.28 -17.67
CA ALA A 45 -11.58 -11.67 -17.19
C ALA A 45 -12.81 -11.99 -16.32
N ILE A 46 -13.23 -11.05 -15.47
CA ILE A 46 -14.44 -11.18 -14.64
C ILE A 46 -15.69 -11.21 -15.52
N ALA A 47 -15.75 -10.38 -16.57
CA ALA A 47 -16.87 -10.36 -17.51
C ALA A 47 -17.00 -11.69 -18.25
N ASP A 48 -15.86 -12.33 -18.59
CA ASP A 48 -15.83 -13.62 -19.29
C ASP A 48 -16.18 -14.79 -18.37
N ASP A 49 -15.82 -14.72 -17.08
CA ASP A 49 -16.14 -15.75 -16.08
C ASP A 49 -16.31 -15.13 -14.69
N HIS A 50 -17.55 -14.97 -14.24
CA HIS A 50 -17.89 -14.36 -12.95
C HIS A 50 -17.34 -15.13 -11.74
N ARG A 51 -17.00 -16.43 -11.88
CA ARG A 51 -16.42 -17.21 -10.78
C ARG A 51 -15.03 -16.72 -10.40
N VAL A 52 -14.33 -16.06 -11.31
CA VAL A 52 -13.02 -15.49 -11.08
C VAL A 52 -13.07 -14.38 -10.01
N ALA A 53 -14.14 -13.60 -9.98
CA ALA A 53 -14.29 -12.49 -9.05
C ALA A 53 -14.19 -12.93 -7.58
N GLY A 54 -14.88 -14.00 -7.19
CA GLY A 54 -14.84 -14.50 -5.81
C GLY A 54 -13.45 -14.97 -5.38
N ARG A 55 -12.75 -15.67 -6.27
CA ARG A 55 -11.37 -16.13 -6.01
C ARG A 55 -10.40 -14.96 -5.88
N LEU A 56 -10.49 -13.99 -6.77
CA LEU A 56 -9.64 -12.81 -6.74
C LEU A 56 -9.91 -11.94 -5.50
N ALA A 57 -11.17 -11.79 -5.11
CA ALA A 57 -11.54 -11.05 -3.91
C ALA A 57 -10.97 -11.71 -2.64
N LEU A 58 -11.08 -13.04 -2.52
CA LEU A 58 -10.50 -13.76 -1.41
C LEU A 58 -8.98 -13.63 -1.36
N TRP A 59 -8.35 -13.77 -2.51
CA TRP A 59 -6.91 -13.64 -2.63
C TRP A 59 -6.43 -12.23 -2.30
N GLY A 60 -7.13 -11.20 -2.78
CA GLY A 60 -6.83 -9.81 -2.45
C GLY A 60 -6.92 -9.51 -0.96
N ARG A 61 -7.93 -10.05 -0.28
CA ARG A 61 -8.06 -9.90 1.19
C ARG A 61 -6.92 -10.57 1.93
N ARG A 62 -6.50 -11.76 1.49
CA ARG A 62 -5.35 -12.48 2.09
C ARG A 62 -4.05 -11.69 1.88
N LEU A 63 -3.82 -11.19 0.67
CA LEU A 63 -2.65 -10.35 0.38
C LEU A 63 -2.62 -9.11 1.27
N MET A 64 -3.76 -8.46 1.46
CA MET A 64 -3.85 -7.28 2.32
C MET A 64 -3.46 -7.63 3.76
N GLY A 65 -4.04 -8.68 4.32
CA GLY A 65 -3.73 -9.11 5.69
C GLY A 65 -2.26 -9.47 5.87
N GLU A 66 -1.70 -10.21 4.94
CA GLU A 66 -0.28 -10.58 4.97
C GLU A 66 0.62 -9.34 4.81
N ALA A 67 0.32 -8.48 3.86
CA ALA A 67 1.11 -7.28 3.62
C ALA A 67 1.13 -6.34 4.84
N LEU A 68 -0.01 -6.14 5.50
CA LEU A 68 -0.09 -5.34 6.71
C LEU A 68 0.70 -5.96 7.86
N SER A 69 0.61 -7.28 8.03
CA SER A 69 1.38 -8.00 9.04
C SER A 69 2.87 -7.87 8.81
N GLN A 70 3.32 -8.00 7.57
CA GLN A 70 4.72 -7.84 7.21
C GLN A 70 5.20 -6.40 7.39
N ALA A 71 4.39 -5.41 7.01
CA ALA A 71 4.72 -4.00 7.20
C ALA A 71 4.90 -3.66 8.68
N GLN A 72 3.99 -4.15 9.53
CA GLN A 72 4.09 -3.96 10.98
C GLN A 72 5.34 -4.61 11.55
N ARG A 73 5.65 -5.82 11.11
CA ARG A 73 6.85 -6.54 11.54
C ARG A 73 8.12 -5.81 11.14
N VAL A 74 8.23 -5.40 9.88
CA VAL A 74 9.39 -4.66 9.38
C VAL A 74 9.58 -3.36 10.13
N ALA A 75 8.50 -2.61 10.39
CA ALA A 75 8.55 -1.37 11.14
C ALA A 75 9.03 -1.58 12.60
N ALA A 76 8.66 -2.72 13.22
CA ALA A 76 9.06 -3.04 14.59
C ALA A 76 10.49 -3.60 14.69
N GLU A 77 10.91 -4.44 13.73
CA GLU A 77 12.17 -5.19 13.81
C GLU A 77 13.36 -4.45 13.20
N ARG A 78 13.14 -3.46 12.33
CA ARG A 78 14.22 -2.69 11.70
C ARG A 78 14.54 -1.45 12.53
N ASP A 79 15.66 -1.46 13.23
CA ASP A 79 16.05 -0.37 14.12
C ASP A 79 16.11 0.99 13.42
N SER A 80 16.66 1.04 12.20
CA SER A 80 16.74 2.28 11.43
C SER A 80 15.35 2.80 11.01
N LEU A 81 14.44 1.91 10.66
CA LEU A 81 13.07 2.28 10.30
C LEU A 81 12.27 2.69 11.56
N ALA A 82 12.40 1.95 12.65
CA ALA A 82 11.78 2.29 13.92
C ALA A 82 12.24 3.66 14.41
N ALA A 83 13.56 3.95 14.32
CA ALA A 83 14.12 5.25 14.68
C ALA A 83 13.59 6.38 13.79
N LEU A 84 13.45 6.14 12.48
CA LEU A 84 12.89 7.11 11.54
C LEU A 84 11.42 7.43 11.88
N LEU A 85 10.62 6.41 12.16
CA LEU A 85 9.21 6.55 12.49
C LEU A 85 8.98 7.19 13.88
N ALA A 86 9.87 6.91 14.83
CA ALA A 86 9.82 7.56 16.15
C ALA A 86 10.14 9.06 16.07
N GLY A 87 10.80 9.49 15.00
CA GLY A 87 11.20 10.89 14.82
C GLY A 87 12.44 11.26 15.62
N GLY A 88 12.77 12.54 15.63
CA GLY A 88 13.90 13.11 16.33
C GLY A 88 13.68 14.60 16.58
N VAL A 89 14.72 15.30 17.07
CA VAL A 89 14.63 16.73 17.42
C VAL A 89 14.17 17.59 16.23
N ASP A 90 14.59 17.25 15.01
CA ASP A 90 14.31 18.01 13.80
C ASP A 90 13.36 17.28 12.83
N ARG A 91 12.73 16.19 13.24
CA ARG A 91 11.87 15.38 12.37
C ARG A 91 10.58 14.97 13.07
N PRO A 92 9.44 14.97 12.34
CA PRO A 92 8.21 14.43 12.88
C PRO A 92 8.34 12.92 13.12
N GLY A 93 7.71 12.44 14.17
CA GLY A 93 7.56 11.03 14.45
C GLY A 93 6.12 10.59 14.38
N LEU A 94 5.90 9.27 14.49
CA LEU A 94 4.57 8.69 14.60
C LEU A 94 4.25 8.38 16.06
N ASP A 95 3.15 8.91 16.55
CA ASP A 95 2.48 8.38 17.73
C ASP A 95 1.56 7.20 17.31
N LEU A 96 0.95 6.54 18.28
CA LEU A 96 0.05 5.42 18.01
C LEU A 96 -1.14 5.83 17.12
N ALA A 97 -1.70 7.01 17.34
CA ALA A 97 -2.81 7.51 16.53
C ALA A 97 -2.39 7.77 15.07
N ALA A 98 -1.21 8.36 14.87
CA ALA A 98 -0.66 8.60 13.53
C ALA A 98 -0.35 7.29 12.80
N LEU A 99 0.19 6.29 13.50
CA LEU A 99 0.44 4.97 12.94
C LEU A 99 -0.87 4.28 12.52
N THR A 100 -1.89 4.36 13.35
CA THR A 100 -3.22 3.83 13.04
C THR A 100 -3.80 4.51 11.80
N ARG A 101 -3.68 5.82 11.69
CA ARG A 101 -4.13 6.56 10.50
C ARG A 101 -3.37 6.16 9.24
N MET A 102 -2.06 5.93 9.35
CA MET A 102 -1.25 5.44 8.23
C MET A 102 -1.78 4.09 7.71
N PHE A 103 -1.99 3.12 8.59
CA PHE A 103 -2.52 1.82 8.21
C PHE A 103 -3.95 1.90 7.68
N SER A 104 -4.77 2.83 8.18
CA SER A 104 -6.11 3.09 7.64
C SER A 104 -6.05 3.59 6.20
N ARG A 105 -5.13 4.50 5.88
CA ARG A 105 -4.93 4.97 4.50
C ARG A 105 -4.47 3.85 3.57
N LEU A 106 -3.58 2.97 4.03
CA LEU A 106 -3.15 1.80 3.26
C LEU A 106 -4.33 0.87 2.95
N THR A 107 -5.16 0.62 3.95
CA THR A 107 -6.36 -0.22 3.81
C THR A 107 -7.38 0.40 2.85
N GLU A 108 -7.62 1.71 2.98
CA GLU A 108 -8.53 2.44 2.10
C GLU A 108 -8.03 2.42 0.64
N GLY A 109 -6.74 2.67 0.43
CA GLY A 109 -6.14 2.60 -0.90
C GLY A 109 -6.29 1.22 -1.54
N HIS A 110 -6.10 0.15 -0.74
CA HIS A 110 -6.34 -1.22 -1.20
C HIS A 110 -7.81 -1.44 -1.55
N ALA A 111 -8.74 -1.02 -0.69
CA ALA A 111 -10.18 -1.16 -0.95
C ALA A 111 -10.60 -0.44 -2.23
N ASN A 112 -10.09 0.75 -2.48
CA ASN A 112 -10.33 1.50 -3.71
C ASN A 112 -9.83 0.75 -4.95
N ARG A 113 -8.65 0.14 -4.88
CA ARG A 113 -8.12 -0.67 -5.98
C ARG A 113 -8.96 -1.92 -6.23
N MET A 114 -9.37 -2.61 -5.17
CA MET A 114 -10.26 -3.77 -5.31
C MET A 114 -11.59 -3.37 -5.96
N HIS A 115 -12.15 -2.23 -5.53
CA HIS A 115 -13.39 -1.71 -6.13
C HIS A 115 -13.22 -1.38 -7.61
N ALA A 116 -12.09 -0.78 -8.01
CA ALA A 116 -11.78 -0.49 -9.41
C ALA A 116 -11.68 -1.75 -10.27
N LEU A 117 -11.29 -2.88 -9.67
CA LEU A 117 -11.26 -4.19 -10.33
C LEU A 117 -12.65 -4.86 -10.39
N GLY A 118 -13.67 -4.28 -9.76
CA GLY A 118 -14.99 -4.88 -9.63
C GLY A 118 -15.06 -5.95 -8.53
N LEU A 119 -14.17 -5.89 -7.55
CA LEU A 119 -14.04 -6.87 -6.47
C LEU A 119 -14.46 -6.27 -5.12
N SER A 120 -15.03 -7.12 -4.25
CA SER A 120 -15.24 -6.75 -2.85
C SER A 120 -13.91 -6.82 -2.07
N SER A 121 -13.73 -5.88 -1.17
CA SER A 121 -12.54 -5.84 -0.30
C SER A 121 -12.74 -6.61 1.01
#